data_6382e757af0dd62fb0d697254c9050e7
#
_entry.id   6382e757af0dd62fb0d697254c9050e7
#
_cell.length_a   1.000
_cell.length_b   1.000
_cell.length_c   1.000
_cell.angle_alpha   90.00
_cell.angle_beta   90.00
_cell.angle_gamma   90.00
#
_symmetry.space_group_name_H-M   'P 1'
#
loop_
_entity.id
_entity.type
_entity.pdbx_description
1 polymer ?
#
loop_
_entity_poly.entity_id
_entity_poly.type
_entity_poly.pdbx_seq_one_letter_code
_entity_poly.pdbx_strand_id
1 'polypeptide(L)'
;WLDGVERKFVDEVGAMNIAFVFGGEEIVTPSLTGAILKGITRRSLSQLAPDLGYTLTERRITIDEVIAGLRDGKITEIFGMGTGAVVAPVGRLSYDDEEIVIRGGEPGPVAMRLYEELTALQYGRRPDPYGWTRLVEVESVSENSTEGRERALGTNR
;
A
#
# COMPACT_ATOMS: atom_id res chain seq x y z
N TRP A 1 -3.21 0.65 -15.25
CA TRP A 1 -4.43 0.68 -16.09
C TRP A 1 -4.82 2.12 -16.38
N LEU A 2 -5.35 2.36 -17.58
CA LEU A 2 -5.99 3.61 -17.95
C LEU A 2 -7.51 3.43 -17.90
N ASP A 3 -8.22 4.55 -17.76
CA ASP A 3 -9.68 4.57 -17.75
C ASP A 3 -10.26 3.93 -19.02
N GLY A 4 -11.38 3.22 -18.88
CA GLY A 4 -11.96 2.42 -19.95
C GLY A 4 -12.66 3.21 -21.06
N VAL A 5 -12.88 4.52 -20.88
CA VAL A 5 -13.61 5.37 -21.81
C VAL A 5 -12.67 6.18 -22.70
N GLU A 6 -11.84 7.03 -22.09
CA GLU A 6 -10.93 7.93 -22.82
C GLU A 6 -9.56 7.31 -23.04
N ARG A 7 -9.20 6.29 -22.25
CA ARG A 7 -7.87 5.65 -22.21
C ARG A 7 -6.74 6.65 -22.00
N LYS A 8 -7.00 7.67 -21.21
CA LYS A 8 -6.15 8.82 -21.00
C LYS A 8 -5.75 9.00 -19.55
N PHE A 9 -6.66 8.70 -18.61
CA PHE A 9 -6.41 8.90 -17.19
C PHE A 9 -5.92 7.62 -16.55
N VAL A 10 -4.94 7.75 -15.67
CA VAL A 10 -4.46 6.61 -14.91
C VAL A 10 -5.44 6.28 -13.79
N ASP A 11 -5.85 5.02 -13.70
CA ASP A 11 -6.74 4.53 -12.67
C ASP A 11 -5.98 3.73 -11.61
N GLU A 12 -5.30 2.65 -11.97
CA GLU A 12 -4.69 1.70 -11.04
C GLU A 12 -3.41 1.09 -11.62
N VAL A 13 -2.62 0.42 -10.78
CA VAL A 13 -1.47 -0.40 -11.18
C VAL A 13 -1.68 -1.85 -10.75
N GLY A 14 -1.75 -2.77 -11.71
CA GLY A 14 -2.08 -4.16 -11.43
C GLY A 14 -3.44 -4.28 -10.73
N ALA A 15 -3.46 -4.78 -9.51
CA ALA A 15 -4.63 -4.90 -8.62
C ALA A 15 -4.53 -3.92 -7.42
N MET A 16 -3.81 -2.82 -7.57
CA MET A 16 -3.55 -1.86 -6.50
C MET A 16 -3.92 -0.44 -6.94
N ASN A 17 -4.36 0.38 -5.99
CA ASN A 17 -4.38 1.83 -6.21
C ASN A 17 -2.95 2.33 -6.49
N ILE A 18 -2.83 3.45 -7.17
CA ILE A 18 -1.54 4.04 -7.55
C ILE A 18 -1.39 5.44 -6.97
N ALA A 19 -0.15 5.84 -6.68
CA ALA A 19 0.19 7.21 -6.30
C ALA A 19 1.49 7.66 -6.98
N PHE A 20 1.59 8.96 -7.16
CA PHE A 20 2.70 9.68 -7.79
C PHE A 20 3.23 10.72 -6.82
N VAL A 21 4.55 10.78 -6.64
CA VAL A 21 5.19 11.76 -5.76
C VAL A 21 5.76 12.90 -6.59
N PHE A 22 5.31 14.11 -6.36
CA PHE A 22 5.79 15.33 -7.01
C PHE A 22 6.76 16.05 -6.07
N GLY A 23 7.96 16.33 -6.54
CA GLY A 23 8.98 17.08 -5.81
C GLY A 23 9.41 16.49 -4.47
N GLY A 24 8.99 15.25 -4.15
CA GLY A 24 9.26 14.61 -2.86
C GLY A 24 8.32 15.02 -1.71
N GLU A 25 7.34 15.87 -1.94
CA GLU A 25 6.46 16.44 -0.90
C GLU A 25 4.97 16.23 -1.16
N GLU A 26 4.54 16.29 -2.42
CA GLU A 26 3.15 16.10 -2.81
C GLU A 26 2.91 14.68 -3.34
N ILE A 27 1.91 14.01 -2.78
CA ILE A 27 1.45 12.69 -3.20
C ILE A 27 0.12 12.86 -3.94
N VAL A 28 0.08 12.53 -5.22
CA VAL A 28 -1.12 12.55 -6.04
C VAL A 28 -1.61 11.13 -6.26
N THR A 29 -2.89 10.88 -5.97
CA THR A 29 -3.54 9.60 -6.29
C THR A 29 -4.80 9.85 -7.11
N PRO A 30 -5.16 8.98 -8.06
CA PRO A 30 -6.38 9.12 -8.85
C PRO A 30 -7.62 9.26 -7.98
N SER A 31 -8.49 10.23 -8.33
CA SER A 31 -9.78 10.40 -7.66
C SER A 31 -10.70 9.19 -7.92
N LEU A 32 -11.54 8.85 -6.96
CA LEU A 32 -12.47 7.72 -7.07
C LEU A 32 -13.61 8.04 -8.05
N THR A 33 -13.54 7.48 -9.24
CA THR A 33 -14.50 7.71 -10.33
C THR A 33 -15.63 6.68 -10.36
N GLY A 34 -15.60 5.67 -9.49
CA GLY A 34 -16.50 4.52 -9.49
C GLY A 34 -15.92 3.30 -10.21
N ALA A 35 -14.91 3.46 -11.07
CA ALA A 35 -14.16 2.37 -11.68
C ALA A 35 -12.98 1.88 -10.80
N ILE A 36 -12.53 2.74 -9.88
CA ILE A 36 -11.40 2.49 -8.98
C ILE A 36 -11.89 1.96 -7.64
N LEU A 37 -11.27 0.87 -7.15
CA LEU A 37 -11.55 0.35 -5.81
C LEU A 37 -11.12 1.34 -4.73
N LYS A 38 -11.99 1.56 -3.73
CA LYS A 38 -11.73 2.45 -2.58
C LYS A 38 -10.70 1.90 -1.60
N GLY A 39 -9.66 1.21 -2.01
CA GLY A 39 -8.70 0.45 -1.22
C GLY A 39 -8.47 0.88 0.23
N ILE A 40 -8.43 -0.08 1.16
CA ILE A 40 -8.25 0.23 2.59
C ILE A 40 -6.85 0.80 2.84
N THR A 41 -5.82 0.28 2.19
CA THR A 41 -4.46 0.81 2.28
C THR A 41 -4.38 2.26 1.78
N ARG A 42 -5.01 2.55 0.62
CA ARG A 42 -5.13 3.93 0.11
C ARG A 42 -5.76 4.85 1.15
N ARG A 43 -6.88 4.45 1.75
CA ARG A 43 -7.56 5.23 2.80
C ARG A 43 -6.66 5.46 4.02
N SER A 44 -5.94 4.43 4.47
CA SER A 44 -5.00 4.56 5.59
C SER A 44 -3.86 5.53 5.27
N LEU A 45 -3.27 5.42 4.07
CA LEU A 45 -2.19 6.32 3.65
C LEU A 45 -2.68 7.75 3.44
N SER A 46 -3.95 7.95 3.01
CA SER A 46 -4.55 9.29 2.91
C SER A 46 -4.67 10.00 4.26
N GLN A 47 -4.81 9.25 5.36
CA GLN A 47 -4.80 9.80 6.72
C GLN A 47 -3.39 9.95 7.28
N LEU A 48 -2.50 8.99 7.00
CA LEU A 48 -1.15 8.95 7.55
C LEU A 48 -0.21 9.97 6.90
N ALA A 49 -0.31 10.18 5.57
CA ALA A 49 0.62 11.02 4.84
C ALA A 49 0.68 12.46 5.35
N PRO A 50 -0.44 13.16 5.64
CA PRO A 50 -0.42 14.49 6.24
C PRO A 50 0.31 14.55 7.58
N ASP A 51 0.14 13.55 8.44
CA ASP A 51 0.80 13.50 9.76
C ASP A 51 2.33 13.31 9.63
N LEU A 52 2.79 12.84 8.47
CA LEU A 52 4.20 12.72 8.12
C LEU A 52 4.75 13.95 7.39
N GLY A 53 3.91 14.98 7.18
CA GLY A 53 4.28 16.23 6.53
C GLY A 53 4.13 16.24 5.01
N TYR A 54 3.48 15.22 4.42
CA TYR A 54 3.20 15.20 2.98
C TYR A 54 1.84 15.82 2.67
N THR A 55 1.74 16.51 1.56
CA THR A 55 0.44 16.87 0.99
C THR A 55 -0.11 15.71 0.17
N LEU A 56 -1.35 15.28 0.43
CA LEU A 56 -2.00 14.26 -0.38
C LEU A 56 -3.18 14.86 -1.15
N THR A 57 -3.14 14.74 -2.47
CA THR A 57 -4.13 15.28 -3.40
C THR A 57 -4.81 14.15 -4.16
N GLU A 58 -6.15 14.12 -4.11
CA GLU A 58 -6.95 13.22 -4.94
C GLU A 58 -7.44 13.96 -6.18
N ARG A 59 -6.93 13.62 -7.36
CA ARG A 59 -7.34 14.22 -8.63
C ARG A 59 -7.15 13.25 -9.79
N ARG A 60 -7.78 13.54 -10.90
CA ARG A 60 -7.46 12.84 -12.16
C ARG A 60 -6.06 13.22 -12.60
N ILE A 61 -5.32 12.26 -13.13
CA ILE A 61 -3.99 12.46 -13.70
C ILE A 61 -3.91 11.72 -15.03
N THR A 62 -3.41 12.37 -16.08
CA THR A 62 -3.30 11.75 -17.38
C THR A 62 -1.98 10.99 -17.52
N ILE A 63 -1.95 10.00 -18.40
CA ILE A 63 -0.71 9.29 -18.71
C ILE A 63 0.33 10.24 -19.30
N ASP A 64 -0.08 11.21 -20.14
CA ASP A 64 0.82 12.21 -20.70
C ASP A 64 1.45 13.08 -19.62
N GLU A 65 0.67 13.47 -18.57
CA GLU A 65 1.19 14.21 -17.42
C GLU A 65 2.21 13.36 -16.65
N VAL A 66 1.95 12.06 -16.47
CA VAL A 66 2.88 11.14 -15.80
C VAL A 66 4.19 11.03 -16.59
N ILE A 67 4.12 10.79 -17.90
CA ILE A 67 5.30 10.67 -18.76
C ILE A 67 6.11 11.98 -18.76
N ALA A 68 5.44 13.12 -18.96
CA ALA A 68 6.10 14.43 -18.93
C ALA A 68 6.74 14.70 -17.55
N GLY A 69 6.01 14.43 -16.46
CA GLY A 69 6.50 14.63 -15.10
C GLY A 69 7.70 13.76 -14.75
N LEU A 70 7.77 12.53 -15.25
CA LEU A 70 8.94 11.66 -15.09
C LEU A 70 10.14 12.18 -15.89
N ARG A 71 9.94 12.60 -17.14
CA ARG A 71 11.01 13.14 -18.00
C ARG A 71 11.59 14.44 -17.45
N ASP A 72 10.72 15.30 -16.92
CA ASP A 72 11.10 16.60 -16.34
C ASP A 72 11.63 16.47 -14.90
N GLY A 73 11.61 15.28 -14.30
CA GLY A 73 11.98 15.05 -12.91
C GLY A 73 11.03 15.63 -11.87
N LYS A 74 9.83 16.06 -12.29
CA LYS A 74 8.78 16.55 -11.36
C LYS A 74 8.16 15.41 -10.57
N ILE A 75 7.91 14.26 -11.25
CA ILE A 75 7.51 13.03 -10.58
C ILE A 75 8.78 12.27 -10.19
N THR A 76 8.99 12.13 -8.89
CA THR A 76 10.20 11.53 -8.33
C THR A 76 10.01 10.07 -7.94
N GLU A 77 8.76 9.66 -7.63
CA GLU A 77 8.42 8.29 -7.26
C GLU A 77 7.03 7.93 -7.77
N ILE A 78 6.82 6.64 -8.02
CA ILE A 78 5.50 6.04 -8.25
C ILE A 78 5.41 4.81 -7.35
N PHE A 79 4.26 4.58 -6.74
CA PHE A 79 4.03 3.36 -5.97
C PHE A 79 2.57 2.90 -6.02
N GLY A 80 2.38 1.58 -5.92
CA GLY A 80 1.09 0.95 -5.72
C GLY A 80 0.73 0.86 -4.23
N MET A 81 -0.56 0.88 -3.93
CA MET A 81 -1.12 0.74 -2.57
C MET A 81 -2.12 -0.41 -2.55
N GLY A 82 -1.86 -1.44 -1.77
CA GLY A 82 -2.74 -2.61 -1.67
C GLY A 82 -2.45 -3.44 -0.43
N THR A 83 -3.41 -4.25 0.00
CA THR A 83 -3.32 -5.03 1.24
C THR A 83 -2.17 -6.02 1.27
N GLY A 84 -1.85 -6.65 0.13
CA GLY A 84 -0.80 -7.66 0.07
C GLY A 84 0.61 -7.08 0.16
N ALA A 85 0.87 -5.99 -0.59
CA ALA A 85 2.18 -5.36 -0.66
C ALA A 85 2.32 -4.14 0.26
N VAL A 86 1.23 -3.64 0.82
CA VAL A 86 1.10 -2.39 1.57
C VAL A 86 1.46 -1.19 0.68
N VAL A 87 2.73 -0.96 0.40
CA VAL A 87 3.26 0.00 -0.57
C VAL A 87 4.25 -0.72 -1.46
N ALA A 88 4.04 -0.66 -2.77
CA ALA A 88 4.87 -1.30 -3.79
C ALA A 88 5.52 -0.25 -4.69
N PRO A 89 6.79 0.11 -4.51
CA PRO A 89 7.49 1.04 -5.39
C PRO A 89 7.52 0.54 -6.84
N VAL A 90 7.32 1.46 -7.79
CA VAL A 90 7.41 1.21 -9.23
C VAL A 90 8.76 1.71 -9.73
N GLY A 91 9.64 0.79 -10.11
CA GLY A 91 10.99 1.11 -10.59
C GLY A 91 11.05 1.36 -12.10
N ARG A 92 10.03 0.93 -12.85
CA ARG A 92 9.96 1.09 -14.32
C ARG A 92 8.54 1.31 -14.79
N LEU A 93 8.38 2.16 -15.77
CA LEU A 93 7.13 2.39 -16.47
C LEU A 93 7.36 2.22 -17.96
N SER A 94 6.55 1.37 -18.61
CA SER A 94 6.55 1.23 -20.06
C SER A 94 5.26 1.79 -20.63
N TYR A 95 5.37 2.65 -21.64
CA TYR A 95 4.24 3.24 -22.32
C TYR A 95 4.64 3.59 -23.77
N ASP A 96 3.83 3.16 -24.74
CA ASP A 96 4.00 3.45 -26.16
C ASP A 96 5.42 3.12 -26.66
N ASP A 97 5.89 1.88 -26.39
CA ASP A 97 7.23 1.37 -26.73
C ASP A 97 8.42 2.09 -26.05
N GLU A 98 8.15 3.03 -25.14
CA GLU A 98 9.17 3.69 -24.33
C GLU A 98 9.24 3.08 -22.94
N GLU A 99 10.44 2.83 -22.43
CA GLU A 99 10.68 2.44 -21.05
C GLU A 99 11.33 3.60 -20.29
N ILE A 100 10.70 4.02 -19.20
CA ILE A 100 11.23 5.04 -18.28
C ILE A 100 11.62 4.36 -16.98
N VAL A 101 12.91 4.45 -16.62
CA VAL A 101 13.43 3.97 -15.36
C VAL A 101 13.28 5.06 -14.30
N ILE A 102 12.60 4.74 -13.20
CA ILE A 102 12.33 5.66 -12.10
C ILE A 102 13.39 5.43 -11.03
N ARG A 103 14.13 6.46 -10.63
CA ARG A 103 15.19 6.40 -9.58
C ARG A 103 16.22 5.28 -9.79
N GLY A 104 16.56 4.96 -11.03
CA GLY A 104 17.49 3.84 -11.32
C GLY A 104 16.91 2.46 -10.97
N GLY A 105 15.62 2.34 -10.73
CA GLY A 105 14.96 1.11 -10.29
C GLY A 105 14.83 0.97 -8.76
N GLU A 106 15.43 1.89 -8.00
CA GLU A 106 15.45 1.83 -6.53
C GLU A 106 14.17 2.40 -5.91
N PRO A 107 13.71 1.85 -4.76
CA PRO A 107 12.60 2.40 -4.00
C PRO A 107 12.83 3.86 -3.60
N GLY A 108 11.79 4.68 -3.66
CA GLY A 108 11.87 6.07 -3.24
C GLY A 108 11.67 6.26 -1.73
N PRO A 109 12.25 7.34 -1.14
CA PRO A 109 12.17 7.59 0.30
C PRO A 109 10.75 7.84 0.80
N VAL A 110 9.87 8.47 0.00
CA VAL A 110 8.47 8.71 0.40
C VAL A 110 7.72 7.39 0.49
N ALA A 111 7.81 6.56 -0.54
CA ALA A 111 7.18 5.25 -0.57
C ALA A 111 7.64 4.36 0.60
N MET A 112 8.96 4.33 0.85
CA MET A 112 9.54 3.54 1.94
C MET A 112 9.11 4.06 3.32
N ARG A 113 9.09 5.36 3.53
CA ARG A 113 8.63 5.95 4.79
C ARG A 113 7.16 5.63 5.06
N LEU A 114 6.30 5.73 4.05
CA LEU A 114 4.88 5.36 4.18
C LEU A 114 4.71 3.86 4.50
N TYR A 115 5.50 3.00 3.85
CA TYR A 115 5.52 1.58 4.13
C TYR A 115 5.92 1.27 5.58
N GLU A 116 7.03 1.84 6.04
CA GLU A 116 7.57 1.62 7.40
C GLU A 116 6.60 2.11 8.47
N GLU A 117 6.04 3.30 8.30
CA GLU A 117 5.10 3.89 9.25
C GLU A 117 3.80 3.10 9.34
N LEU A 118 3.20 2.74 8.19
CA LEU A 118 1.96 1.98 8.18
C LEU A 118 2.16 0.56 8.74
N THR A 119 3.24 -0.12 8.36
CA THR A 119 3.54 -1.46 8.88
C THR A 119 3.90 -1.42 10.37
N ALA A 120 4.56 -0.38 10.86
CA ALA A 120 4.83 -0.22 12.29
C ALA A 120 3.54 -0.11 13.11
N LEU A 121 2.53 0.60 12.59
CA LEU A 121 1.19 0.64 13.20
C LEU A 121 0.51 -0.73 13.16
N GLN A 122 0.47 -1.37 11.99
CA GLN A 122 -0.19 -2.66 11.78
C GLN A 122 0.36 -3.78 12.68
N TYR A 123 1.66 -3.76 12.95
CA TYR A 123 2.34 -4.74 13.79
C TYR A 123 2.50 -4.31 15.25
N GLY A 124 1.85 -3.22 15.67
CA GLY A 124 1.91 -2.73 17.05
C GLY A 124 3.30 -2.27 17.50
N ARG A 125 4.20 -1.94 16.56
CA ARG A 125 5.55 -1.44 16.85
C ARG A 125 5.59 0.04 17.26
N ARG A 126 4.46 0.73 17.08
CA ARG A 126 4.22 2.09 17.54
C ARG A 126 2.77 2.27 17.97
N PRO A 127 2.46 3.28 18.79
CA PRO A 127 1.09 3.61 19.16
C PRO A 127 0.21 3.87 17.94
N ASP A 128 -1.04 3.42 17.98
CA ASP A 128 -2.03 3.62 16.95
C ASP A 128 -2.96 4.79 17.32
N PRO A 129 -2.71 6.01 16.80
CA PRO A 129 -3.54 7.17 17.07
C PRO A 129 -4.87 7.15 16.32
N TYR A 130 -5.05 6.23 15.37
CA TYR A 130 -6.21 6.16 14.48
C TYR A 130 -7.26 5.13 14.97
N GLY A 131 -6.89 4.27 15.92
CA GLY A 131 -7.76 3.18 16.38
C GLY A 131 -8.01 2.10 15.31
N TRP A 132 -7.02 1.85 14.43
CA TRP A 132 -7.13 0.85 13.37
C TRP A 132 -6.83 -0.56 13.84
N THR A 133 -6.10 -0.69 14.95
CA THR A 133 -5.67 -1.98 15.48
C THR A 133 -6.48 -2.35 16.73
N ARG A 134 -6.69 -3.64 16.92
CA ARG A 134 -7.31 -4.18 18.14
C ARG A 134 -6.48 -5.32 18.67
N LEU A 135 -6.08 -5.23 19.93
CA LEU A 135 -5.43 -6.33 20.62
C LEU A 135 -6.46 -7.44 20.88
N VAL A 136 -6.13 -8.65 20.48
CA VAL A 136 -6.91 -9.84 20.79
C VAL A 136 -6.11 -10.65 21.82
N GLU A 137 -6.64 -10.78 23.03
CA GLU A 137 -6.07 -11.69 24.02
C GLU A 137 -6.42 -13.12 23.61
N VAL A 138 -5.41 -13.95 23.41
CA VAL A 138 -5.58 -15.38 23.18
C VAL A 138 -5.45 -16.05 24.54
N GLU A 139 -6.54 -16.62 25.06
CA GLU A 139 -6.46 -17.48 26.24
C GLU A 139 -5.47 -18.59 25.95
N SER A 140 -4.43 -18.71 26.77
CA SER A 140 -3.50 -19.85 26.70
C SER A 140 -4.29 -21.12 26.98
N VAL A 141 -4.45 -21.98 25.99
CA VAL A 141 -4.95 -23.33 26.21
C VAL A 141 -3.94 -24.01 27.14
N SER A 142 -4.31 -24.18 28.41
CA SER A 142 -3.48 -24.91 29.37
C SER A 142 -3.30 -26.34 28.85
N GLU A 143 -2.06 -26.81 28.72
CA GLU A 143 -1.66 -28.15 28.28
C GLU A 143 -2.09 -29.29 29.28
N ASN A 144 -3.24 -29.15 29.93
CA ASN A 144 -3.72 -30.13 30.93
C ASN A 144 -4.75 -31.10 30.37
N SER A 145 -4.60 -31.55 29.12
CA SER A 145 -5.47 -32.61 28.56
C SER A 145 -4.74 -33.90 28.10
N THR A 146 -3.48 -34.10 28.53
CA THR A 146 -2.73 -35.32 28.16
C THR A 146 -2.81 -36.45 29.20
N GLU A 147 -3.28 -36.20 30.42
CA GLU A 147 -3.38 -37.24 31.46
C GLU A 147 -4.65 -38.13 31.36
N GLY A 148 -5.61 -37.80 30.52
CA GLY A 148 -6.87 -38.57 30.38
C GLY A 148 -6.84 -39.72 29.37
N ARG A 149 -5.79 -39.87 28.55
CA ARG A 149 -5.75 -40.88 27.47
C ARG A 149 -5.03 -42.21 27.84
N GLU A 150 -4.25 -42.26 28.91
CA GLU A 150 -3.54 -43.49 29.28
C GLU A 150 -4.34 -44.49 30.13
N ARG A 151 -5.52 -44.12 30.64
CA ARG A 151 -6.36 -45.02 31.45
C ARG A 151 -7.36 -45.88 30.67
N ALA A 152 -7.48 -45.70 29.36
CA ALA A 152 -8.47 -46.41 28.54
C ALA A 152 -7.90 -47.65 27.76
N LEU A 153 -6.63 -47.99 27.92
CA LEU A 153 -6.00 -49.13 27.22
C LEU A 153 -5.35 -50.15 28.17
N GLY A 154 -5.93 -50.34 29.34
CA GLY A 154 -5.48 -51.36 30.29
C GLY A 154 -6.56 -52.36 30.63
N THR A 155 -6.31 -53.65 30.25
CA THR A 155 -6.91 -54.89 30.74
C THR A 155 -8.22 -55.37 30.10
N ASN A 156 -8.06 -56.21 29.12
CA ASN A 156 -8.86 -57.45 29.05
C ASN A 156 -7.90 -58.65 28.85
N ARG A 157 -7.77 -59.42 29.89
CA ARG A 157 -7.41 -60.83 29.85
C ARG A 157 -8.63 -61.63 30.27
#